data_d47d4498bd49a2e390aa71eeba0065c7
#
_entry.id   d47d4498bd49a2e390aa71eeba0065c7
#
_cell.length_a   1.000
_cell.length_b   1.000
_cell.length_c   1.000
_cell.angle_alpha   90.00
_cell.angle_beta   90.00
_cell.angle_gamma   90.00
#
_symmetry.space_group_name_H-M   'P 1'
#
loop_
_entity.id
_entity.type
_entity.pdbx_description
1 polymer ?
#
loop_
_entity_poly.entity_id
_entity_poly.type
_entity_poly.pdbx_seq_one_letter_code
_entity_poly.pdbx_strand_id
1 'polypeptide(L)'
;MDHAFANIQTGTWAAVHGGTARILGNGTDALIFAGRSVEIPRREGWSLSVFSLSDQCSGVTITGTKYECADTDFYNTFCLGVSNVWASDTAVVQIKEGIAMVMLSKLKAGEHI
;
A
#
# COMPACT_ATOMS: atom_id res chain seq x y z
N MET A 1 -17.69 -8.24 -5.07
CA MET A 1 -16.51 -8.52 -5.91
C MET A 1 -16.37 -7.53 -7.07
N ASP A 2 -17.42 -7.33 -7.86
CA ASP A 2 -17.35 -6.46 -9.05
C ASP A 2 -17.05 -4.99 -8.72
N HIS A 3 -17.61 -4.48 -7.63
CA HIS A 3 -17.35 -3.09 -7.20
C HIS A 3 -15.91 -2.88 -6.77
N ALA A 4 -15.32 -3.83 -6.05
CA ALA A 4 -13.93 -3.74 -5.63
C ALA A 4 -12.98 -3.76 -6.84
N PHE A 5 -13.24 -4.63 -7.82
CA PHE A 5 -12.44 -4.73 -9.04
C PHE A 5 -12.53 -3.45 -9.86
N ALA A 6 -13.75 -2.91 -10.06
CA ALA A 6 -13.96 -1.66 -10.78
C ALA A 6 -13.26 -0.48 -10.09
N ASN A 7 -13.29 -0.43 -8.75
CA ASN A 7 -12.63 0.62 -7.99
C ASN A 7 -11.11 0.55 -8.14
N ILE A 8 -10.53 -0.66 -8.16
CA ILE A 8 -9.08 -0.84 -8.36
C ILE A 8 -8.69 -0.38 -9.77
N GLN A 9 -9.47 -0.72 -10.80
CA GLN A 9 -9.20 -0.26 -12.16
C GLN A 9 -9.27 1.26 -12.28
N THR A 10 -10.28 1.88 -11.68
CA THR A 10 -10.42 3.35 -11.65
C THR A 10 -9.25 4.00 -10.92
N GLY A 11 -8.83 3.42 -9.80
CA GLY A 11 -7.67 3.90 -9.02
C GLY A 11 -6.38 3.80 -9.82
N THR A 12 -6.19 2.70 -10.55
CA THR A 12 -5.02 2.51 -11.41
C THR A 12 -4.99 3.55 -12.52
N TRP A 13 -6.14 3.82 -13.15
CA TRP A 13 -6.26 4.88 -14.16
C TRP A 13 -5.87 6.24 -13.59
N ALA A 14 -6.40 6.60 -12.42
CA ALA A 14 -6.08 7.87 -11.76
C ALA A 14 -4.58 7.97 -11.45
N ALA A 15 -3.95 6.90 -10.97
CA ALA A 15 -2.53 6.87 -10.65
C ALA A 15 -1.67 7.08 -11.90
N VAL A 16 -2.01 6.45 -13.02
CA VAL A 16 -1.31 6.61 -14.29
C VAL A 16 -1.38 8.07 -14.76
N HIS A 17 -2.49 8.77 -14.47
CA HIS A 17 -2.68 10.18 -14.84
C HIS A 17 -2.19 11.14 -13.74
N GLY A 18 -1.33 10.70 -12.83
CA GLY A 18 -0.69 11.56 -11.84
C GLY A 18 -1.50 11.79 -10.57
N GLY A 19 -2.63 11.10 -10.40
CA GLY A 19 -3.47 11.21 -9.21
C GLY A 19 -3.14 10.18 -8.15
N THR A 20 -3.87 10.26 -7.04
CA THR A 20 -3.93 9.24 -6.01
C THR A 20 -5.39 8.89 -5.81
N ALA A 21 -5.70 7.60 -5.84
CA ALA A 21 -7.05 7.14 -5.57
C ALA A 21 -7.11 6.51 -4.18
N ARG A 22 -8.26 6.67 -3.51
CA ARG A 22 -8.53 6.05 -2.23
C ARG A 22 -9.79 5.21 -2.33
N ILE A 23 -9.71 3.99 -1.83
CA ILE A 23 -10.83 3.04 -1.84
C ILE A 23 -11.14 2.69 -0.39
N LEU A 24 -12.38 2.96 0.03
CA LEU A 24 -12.85 2.69 1.39
C LEU A 24 -13.79 1.51 1.41
N GLY A 25 -13.66 0.66 2.41
CA GLY A 25 -14.56 -0.46 2.64
C GLY A 25 -14.66 -0.78 4.13
N ASN A 26 -15.44 -1.79 4.47
CA ASN A 26 -15.58 -2.24 5.86
C ASN A 26 -14.30 -2.91 6.33
N GLY A 27 -13.58 -2.24 7.24
CA GLY A 27 -12.33 -2.77 7.79
C GLY A 27 -11.18 -2.79 6.79
N THR A 28 -11.30 -2.09 5.68
CA THR A 28 -10.26 -1.99 4.65
C THR A 28 -10.24 -0.60 4.06
N ASP A 29 -9.04 -0.06 3.85
CA ASP A 29 -8.80 1.25 3.25
C ASP A 29 -7.59 1.08 2.34
N ALA A 30 -7.63 1.61 1.13
CA ALA A 30 -6.54 1.43 0.18
C ALA A 30 -6.20 2.73 -0.54
N LEU A 31 -4.91 2.94 -0.80
CA LEU A 31 -4.38 4.04 -1.59
C LEU A 31 -3.69 3.47 -2.83
N ILE A 32 -3.99 4.03 -3.99
CA ILE A 32 -3.35 3.66 -5.26
C ILE A 32 -2.64 4.88 -5.80
N PHE A 33 -1.36 4.75 -6.11
CA PHE A 33 -0.52 5.86 -6.56
C PHE A 33 0.64 5.35 -7.42
N ALA A 34 1.26 6.25 -8.15
CA ALA A 34 2.40 5.94 -9.01
C ALA A 34 3.58 6.87 -8.70
N GLY A 35 4.80 6.36 -8.82
CA GLY A 35 6.04 7.09 -8.85
C GLY A 35 6.21 8.25 -7.86
N ARG A 36 5.92 8.06 -6.57
CA ARG A 36 6.07 9.08 -5.55
C ARG A 36 6.12 8.51 -4.15
N SER A 37 6.20 9.39 -3.17
CA SER A 37 6.18 9.04 -1.75
C SER A 37 4.81 9.40 -1.16
N VAL A 38 4.28 8.53 -0.31
CA VAL A 38 3.08 8.81 0.48
C VAL A 38 3.38 8.60 1.95
N GLU A 39 2.80 9.46 2.79
CA GLU A 39 2.89 9.35 4.25
C GLU A 39 1.56 8.81 4.77
N ILE A 40 1.65 7.83 5.66
CA ILE A 40 0.48 7.16 6.20
C ILE A 40 0.54 7.26 7.72
N PRO A 41 -0.30 8.12 8.33
CA PRO A 41 -0.33 8.28 9.78
C PRO A 41 -0.67 6.97 10.48
N ARG A 42 -0.09 6.77 11.65
CA ARG A 42 -0.32 5.59 12.46
C ARG A 42 -1.81 5.40 12.74
N ARG A 43 -2.26 4.17 12.59
CA ARG A 43 -3.64 3.78 12.89
C ARG A 43 -3.60 2.56 13.80
N GLU A 44 -3.95 2.77 15.08
CA GLU A 44 -3.95 1.70 16.08
C GLU A 44 -4.95 0.61 15.70
N GLY A 45 -4.53 -0.64 15.85
CA GLY A 45 -5.37 -1.79 15.56
C GLY A 45 -5.50 -2.09 14.07
N TRP A 46 -4.64 -1.50 13.23
CA TRP A 46 -4.63 -1.73 11.79
C TRP A 46 -3.26 -2.23 11.34
N SER A 47 -3.25 -2.92 10.23
CA SER A 47 -2.04 -3.33 9.52
C SER A 47 -1.97 -2.64 8.18
N LEU A 48 -0.80 -2.63 7.57
CA LEU A 48 -0.64 -2.15 6.20
C LEU A 48 0.11 -3.15 5.35
N SER A 49 -0.23 -3.19 4.07
CA SER A 49 0.39 -4.05 3.08
C SER A 49 0.65 -3.25 1.83
N VAL A 50 1.75 -3.52 1.14
CA VAL A 50 2.13 -2.82 -0.09
C VAL A 50 2.19 -3.82 -1.23
N PHE A 51 1.48 -3.53 -2.30
CA PHE A 51 1.40 -4.39 -3.48
C PHE A 51 1.79 -3.62 -4.73
N SER A 52 2.43 -4.30 -5.67
CA SER A 52 2.60 -3.78 -7.02
C SER A 52 1.36 -4.12 -7.85
N LEU A 53 0.72 -3.10 -8.43
CA LEU A 53 -0.38 -3.29 -9.38
C LEU A 53 0.12 -3.31 -10.83
N SER A 54 1.30 -2.76 -11.10
CA SER A 54 2.01 -2.95 -12.35
C SER A 54 2.85 -4.22 -12.27
N ASP A 55 3.41 -4.66 -13.39
CA ASP A 55 4.28 -5.85 -13.42
C ASP A 55 5.39 -5.72 -12.38
N GLN A 56 5.91 -4.53 -12.21
CA GLN A 56 6.98 -4.21 -11.26
C GLN A 56 6.81 -2.81 -10.70
N CYS A 57 7.11 -2.64 -9.42
CA CYS A 57 7.41 -1.35 -8.81
C CYS A 57 8.88 -1.34 -8.47
N SER A 58 9.64 -0.40 -9.01
CA SER A 58 11.07 -0.29 -8.72
C SER A 58 11.35 0.78 -7.68
N GLY A 59 12.40 0.55 -6.91
CA GLY A 59 12.86 1.48 -5.89
C GLY A 59 11.85 1.70 -4.78
N VAL A 60 11.27 0.63 -4.24
CA VAL A 60 10.31 0.69 -3.14
C VAL A 60 11.08 0.82 -1.83
N THR A 61 10.79 1.87 -1.08
CA THR A 61 11.34 2.10 0.26
C THR A 61 10.18 2.26 1.23
N ILE A 62 10.17 1.46 2.28
CA ILE A 62 9.15 1.50 3.34
C ILE A 62 9.85 1.75 4.66
N THR A 63 9.47 2.82 5.34
CA THR A 63 10.02 3.21 6.63
C THR A 63 8.91 3.51 7.63
N GLY A 64 9.25 3.51 8.92
CA GLY A 64 8.29 3.75 10.00
C GLY A 64 7.43 2.55 10.31
N THR A 65 7.78 1.38 9.83
CA THR A 65 7.06 0.12 10.02
C THR A 65 7.94 -0.91 10.71
N LYS A 66 7.33 -2.00 11.18
CA LYS A 66 8.04 -3.10 11.82
C LYS A 66 9.02 -3.77 10.85
N TYR A 67 8.60 -3.99 9.60
CA TYR A 67 9.42 -4.57 8.55
C TYR A 67 9.70 -3.52 7.50
N GLU A 68 10.92 -3.01 7.50
CA GLU A 68 11.33 -1.95 6.58
C GLU A 68 12.09 -2.53 5.39
N CYS A 69 12.05 -1.83 4.27
CA CYS A 69 12.89 -2.16 3.12
C CYS A 69 13.38 -0.85 2.46
N ALA A 70 14.47 -0.96 1.73
CA ALA A 70 15.05 0.19 1.04
C ALA A 70 15.39 -0.20 -0.38
N ASP A 71 14.95 0.61 -1.33
CA ASP A 71 15.27 0.50 -2.75
C ASP A 71 15.08 -0.93 -3.29
N THR A 72 13.94 -1.51 -2.95
CA THR A 72 13.60 -2.91 -3.27
C THR A 72 12.60 -2.96 -4.42
N ASP A 73 12.73 -3.92 -5.31
CA ASP A 73 11.77 -4.11 -6.39
C ASP A 73 10.65 -5.02 -5.95
N PHE A 74 9.41 -4.56 -6.17
CA PHE A 74 8.20 -5.35 -5.91
C PHE A 74 7.58 -5.76 -7.23
N TYR A 75 7.02 -6.97 -7.26
CA TYR A 75 6.39 -7.56 -8.44
C TYR A 75 4.94 -7.92 -8.12
N ASN A 76 4.07 -7.87 -9.12
CA ASN A 76 2.67 -8.24 -8.95
C ASN A 76 2.48 -9.75 -8.70
N THR A 77 3.50 -10.55 -8.97
CA THR A 77 3.51 -12.00 -8.74
C THR A 77 4.14 -12.40 -7.41
N PHE A 78 4.63 -11.42 -6.63
CA PHE A 78 5.36 -11.71 -5.39
C PHE A 78 5.05 -10.65 -4.33
N CYS A 79 4.46 -11.07 -3.22
CA CYS A 79 3.97 -10.19 -2.16
C CYS A 79 5.02 -10.05 -1.04
N LEU A 80 5.95 -9.10 -1.19
CA LEU A 80 6.98 -8.84 -0.17
C LEU A 80 6.49 -7.94 0.96
N GLY A 81 5.59 -7.01 0.68
CA GLY A 81 5.18 -5.98 1.62
C GLY A 81 3.91 -6.29 2.41
N VAL A 82 3.50 -7.56 2.48
CA VAL A 82 2.23 -7.96 3.10
C VAL A 82 2.33 -7.98 4.62
N SER A 83 1.29 -7.51 5.30
CA SER A 83 1.09 -7.63 6.75
C SER A 83 2.18 -6.95 7.59
N ASN A 84 2.26 -5.65 7.47
CA ASN A 84 3.14 -4.80 8.25
C ASN A 84 2.33 -3.99 9.29
N VAL A 85 2.98 -3.44 10.28
CA VAL A 85 2.39 -2.52 11.26
C VAL A 85 3.31 -1.33 11.46
N TRP A 86 2.75 -0.23 12.00
CA TRP A 86 3.55 0.96 12.30
C TRP A 86 4.49 0.70 13.46
N ALA A 87 5.72 1.17 13.34
CA ALA A 87 6.72 1.22 14.41
C ALA A 87 6.96 2.66 14.88
N SER A 88 6.42 3.65 14.17
CA SER A 88 6.50 5.07 14.51
C SER A 88 5.17 5.76 14.18
N ASP A 89 5.09 7.07 14.39
CA ASP A 89 3.84 7.82 14.21
C ASP A 89 3.41 7.90 12.75
N THR A 90 4.34 7.72 11.83
CA THR A 90 4.05 7.80 10.40
C THR A 90 4.85 6.73 9.67
N ALA A 91 4.18 6.00 8.79
CA ALA A 91 4.83 5.14 7.82
C ALA A 91 5.00 5.92 6.51
N VAL A 92 6.12 5.71 5.83
CA VAL A 92 6.39 6.32 4.53
C VAL A 92 6.59 5.21 3.52
N VAL A 93 5.84 5.26 2.43
CA VAL A 93 6.00 4.34 1.30
C VAL A 93 6.42 5.16 0.08
N GLN A 94 7.62 4.92 -0.41
CA GLN A 94 8.18 5.62 -1.56
C GLN A 94 8.38 4.65 -2.70
N ILE A 95 7.96 5.04 -3.89
CA ILE A 95 8.09 4.25 -5.11
C ILE A 95 8.70 5.13 -6.18
N LYS A 96 9.78 4.66 -6.81
CA LYS A 96 10.43 5.39 -7.89
C LYS A 96 9.67 5.25 -9.19
N GLU A 97 9.30 4.02 -9.54
CA GLU A 97 8.54 3.73 -10.76
C GLU A 97 7.53 2.63 -10.50
N GLY A 98 6.41 2.67 -11.20
CA GLY A 98 5.36 1.69 -11.13
C GLY A 98 4.10 2.21 -10.46
N ILE A 99 3.10 1.35 -10.35
CA ILE A 99 1.82 1.63 -9.71
C ILE A 99 1.71 0.72 -8.50
N ALA A 100 1.49 1.32 -7.33
CA ALA A 100 1.39 0.58 -6.08
C ALA A 100 0.04 0.79 -5.41
N MET A 101 -0.35 -0.19 -4.61
CA MET A 101 -1.46 -0.09 -3.69
C MET A 101 -0.96 -0.32 -2.28
N VAL A 102 -1.27 0.61 -1.38
CA VAL A 102 -1.11 0.42 0.06
C VAL A 102 -2.48 0.09 0.61
N MET A 103 -2.63 -1.09 1.19
CA MET A 103 -3.88 -1.56 1.77
C MET A 103 -3.77 -1.53 3.29
N LEU A 104 -4.71 -0.86 3.93
CA LEU A 104 -4.85 -0.83 5.37
C LEU A 104 -5.98 -1.76 5.75
N SER A 105 -5.74 -2.66 6.71
CA SER A 105 -6.74 -3.63 7.14
C SER A 105 -6.83 -3.63 8.65
N LYS A 106 -8.07 -3.63 9.15
CA LYS A 106 -8.31 -3.70 10.58
C LYS A 106 -7.89 -5.07 11.12
N LEU A 107 -7.07 -5.08 12.17
CA LEU A 107 -6.65 -6.31 12.82
C LEU A 107 -7.82 -6.93 13.57
N LYS A 108 -7.88 -8.26 13.57
CA LYS A 108 -8.84 -9.01 14.39
C LYS A 108 -8.40 -8.97 15.85
N ALA A 109 -9.34 -9.11 16.77
CA ALA A 109 -9.04 -9.16 18.20
C ALA A 109 -8.00 -10.25 18.49
N GLY A 110 -6.89 -9.87 19.14
CA GLY A 110 -5.80 -10.78 19.46
C GLY A 110 -4.84 -11.10 18.32
N GLU A 111 -5.05 -10.55 17.13
CA GLU A 111 -4.16 -10.74 15.99
C GLU A 111 -2.87 -9.93 16.17
N HIS A 112 -1.73 -10.58 15.94
CA HIS A 112 -0.40 -9.96 15.99
C HIS A 112 0.35 -10.17 14.68
N ILE A 113 1.16 -9.19 14.35
CA ILE A 113 2.02 -9.23 13.17
C ILE A 113 3.48 -9.08 13.57
#